data_3097624e48ed51219a3b8534a4ea4717
#
_entry.id   3097624e48ed51219a3b8534a4ea4717
#
_cell.length_a   1.000
_cell.length_b   1.000
_cell.length_c   1.000
_cell.angle_alpha   90.00
_cell.angle_beta   90.00
_cell.angle_gamma   90.00
#
_symmetry.space_group_name_H-M   'P 1'
#
loop_
_entity.id
_entity.type
_entity.pdbx_description
1 polymer ?
#
loop_
_entity_poly.entity_id
_entity_poly.type
_entity_poly.pdbx_seq_one_letter_code
_entity_poly.pdbx_strand_id
1 'polypeptide(L)'
;MSQDPLTAFVARSLRADVSDVRSELVAKNALMEVERIRFSQEGVARSLALKRVPPEDSLEVQLLPFLARKTDRVPRVLSRGVPPLAVPAWPWVMTEDVLDTTSACHEDPRAIVLTKVAIERAVAADGPALNALGVKKLTPVDLVERAVERATTDRPLDAEARAAATALSHLQTVLCHGELACTHTRLTARGVIIVEWRRAYLGCGLLDVAQLSDDVRHFTGEDPGDSLFEYYGELTGNTVTQDMARASRLVIKVSRTLITDQNPREAR
;
A
#
# COMPACT_ATOMS: atom_id res chain seq x y z
N MET A 1 29.08 3.11 30.96
CA MET A 1 28.46 4.12 30.05
C MET A 1 27.11 3.54 29.60
N SER A 2 26.01 4.25 29.82
CA SER A 2 24.70 3.80 29.36
C SER A 2 24.66 3.92 27.84
N GLN A 3 24.33 2.86 27.14
CA GLN A 3 24.13 2.89 25.68
C GLN A 3 22.94 3.79 25.38
N ASP A 4 23.05 4.62 24.33
CA ASP A 4 21.95 5.47 23.86
C ASP A 4 20.70 4.60 23.59
N PRO A 5 19.50 4.99 24.06
CA PRO A 5 18.27 4.22 23.92
C PRO A 5 17.94 3.79 22.48
N LEU A 6 18.20 4.67 21.49
CA LEU A 6 17.97 4.36 20.07
C LEU A 6 18.93 3.27 19.59
N THR A 7 20.21 3.39 19.93
CA THR A 7 21.24 2.38 19.63
C THR A 7 20.87 1.02 20.22
N ALA A 8 20.47 0.98 21.50
CA ALA A 8 20.02 -0.24 22.15
C ALA A 8 18.78 -0.87 21.51
N PHE A 9 17.86 -0.02 21.01
CA PHE A 9 16.67 -0.47 20.29
C PHE A 9 17.01 -1.10 18.95
N VAL A 10 17.83 -0.42 18.14
CA VAL A 10 18.23 -0.92 16.82
C VAL A 10 19.03 -2.22 16.95
N ALA A 11 20.01 -2.28 17.86
CA ALA A 11 20.81 -3.49 18.13
C ALA A 11 19.92 -4.69 18.48
N ARG A 12 18.97 -4.50 19.40
CA ARG A 12 18.01 -5.54 19.81
C ARG A 12 17.12 -5.99 18.66
N SER A 13 16.60 -5.04 17.89
CA SER A 13 15.67 -5.31 16.79
C SER A 13 16.34 -6.07 15.66
N LEU A 14 17.61 -5.77 15.37
CA LEU A 14 18.41 -6.44 14.33
C LEU A 14 19.15 -7.68 14.87
N ARG A 15 19.21 -7.87 16.19
CA ARG A 15 20.02 -8.91 16.87
C ARG A 15 21.50 -8.82 16.45
N ALA A 16 22.03 -7.62 16.38
CA ALA A 16 23.38 -7.32 15.90
C ALA A 16 23.98 -6.15 16.67
N ASP A 17 25.30 -6.11 16.76
CA ASP A 17 26.02 -4.95 17.27
C ASP A 17 25.98 -3.81 16.25
N VAL A 18 25.59 -2.64 16.69
CA VAL A 18 25.51 -1.44 15.87
C VAL A 18 26.13 -0.25 16.60
N SER A 19 26.71 0.67 15.82
CA SER A 19 27.23 1.96 16.31
C SER A 19 26.77 3.11 15.42
N ASP A 20 27.09 4.36 15.83
CA ASP A 20 26.83 5.59 15.09
C ASP A 20 25.36 5.73 14.63
N VAL A 21 24.43 5.29 15.50
CA VAL A 21 23.01 5.28 15.20
C VAL A 21 22.47 6.71 15.19
N ARG A 22 21.82 7.09 14.09
CA ARG A 22 21.18 8.40 13.91
C ARG A 22 19.81 8.20 13.29
N SER A 23 18.84 8.99 13.75
CA SER A 23 17.47 9.00 13.22
C SER A 23 17.22 10.33 12.51
N GLU A 24 16.52 10.26 11.39
CA GLU A 24 16.04 11.39 10.60
C GLU A 24 14.55 11.18 10.34
N LEU A 25 13.72 12.14 10.80
CA LEU A 25 12.29 12.10 10.51
C LEU A 25 12.06 12.43 9.04
N VAL A 26 11.47 11.47 8.30
CA VAL A 26 11.20 11.60 6.86
C VAL A 26 9.77 12.07 6.61
N ALA A 27 8.81 11.52 7.36
CA ALA A 27 7.41 11.90 7.24
C ALA A 27 6.70 11.76 8.59
N LYS A 28 5.77 12.67 8.86
CA LYS A 28 4.89 12.63 10.03
C LYS A 28 3.55 13.26 9.71
N ASN A 29 2.49 12.50 9.94
CA ASN A 29 1.11 12.97 9.89
C ASN A 29 0.27 12.26 10.96
N ALA A 30 -1.05 12.43 10.93
CA ALA A 30 -1.95 11.78 11.88
C ALA A 30 -2.02 10.25 11.74
N LEU A 31 -1.59 9.70 10.61
CA LEU A 31 -1.74 8.28 10.25
C LEU A 31 -0.42 7.50 10.36
N MET A 32 0.72 8.18 10.40
CA MET A 32 2.03 7.53 10.47
C MET A 32 3.15 8.47 10.85
N GLU A 33 4.22 7.87 11.31
CA GLU A 33 5.53 8.49 11.48
C GLU A 33 6.58 7.58 10.83
N VAL A 34 7.39 8.15 9.93
CA VAL A 34 8.46 7.42 9.21
C VAL A 34 9.78 8.05 9.52
N GLU A 35 10.70 7.28 10.06
CA GLU A 35 12.08 7.66 10.30
C GLU A 35 13.03 6.84 9.45
N ARG A 36 14.06 7.48 8.93
CA ARG A 36 15.24 6.80 8.43
C ARG A 36 16.24 6.66 9.56
N ILE A 37 16.70 5.45 9.81
CA ILE A 37 17.73 5.16 10.79
C ILE A 37 19.00 4.77 10.03
N ARG A 38 20.07 5.56 10.21
CA ARG A 38 21.43 5.26 9.73
C ARG A 38 22.27 4.73 10.87
N PHE A 39 23.09 3.74 10.60
CA PHE A 39 23.97 3.11 11.59
C PHE A 39 25.18 2.44 10.92
N SER A 40 26.16 2.08 11.71
CA SER A 40 27.29 1.25 11.31
C SER A 40 27.12 -0.17 11.87
N GLN A 41 27.29 -1.17 11.03
CA GLN A 41 27.32 -2.58 11.42
C GLN A 41 28.59 -3.21 10.85
N GLU A 42 29.45 -3.75 11.71
CA GLU A 42 30.74 -4.32 11.31
C GLU A 42 31.61 -3.34 10.46
N GLY A 43 31.55 -2.04 10.80
CA GLY A 43 32.23 -0.98 10.07
C GLY A 43 31.59 -0.57 8.73
N VAL A 44 30.48 -1.17 8.33
CA VAL A 44 29.75 -0.85 7.10
C VAL A 44 28.57 0.07 7.43
N ALA A 45 28.48 1.21 6.73
CA ALA A 45 27.33 2.11 6.82
C ALA A 45 26.06 1.45 6.25
N ARG A 46 24.99 1.50 7.01
CA ARG A 46 23.68 0.93 6.68
C ARG A 46 22.56 1.91 6.98
N SER A 47 21.41 1.67 6.35
CA SER A 47 20.17 2.37 6.68
C SER A 47 18.97 1.43 6.67
N LEU A 48 17.95 1.83 7.40
CA LEU A 48 16.63 1.18 7.43
C LEU A 48 15.54 2.24 7.55
N ALA A 49 14.31 1.87 7.20
CA ALA A 49 13.12 2.67 7.47
C ALA A 49 12.39 2.10 8.69
N LEU A 50 12.06 2.97 9.64
CA LEU A 50 11.20 2.66 10.78
C LEU A 50 9.88 3.40 10.60
N LYS A 51 8.80 2.64 10.45
CA LYS A 51 7.44 3.17 10.36
C LYS A 51 6.68 2.85 11.63
N ARG A 52 6.03 3.87 12.21
CA ARG A 52 5.10 3.76 13.32
C ARG A 52 3.72 4.17 12.83
N VAL A 53 2.70 3.46 13.29
CA VAL A 53 1.30 3.75 12.92
C VAL A 53 0.42 3.71 14.17
N PRO A 54 -0.69 4.47 14.20
CA PRO A 54 -1.69 4.34 15.26
C PRO A 54 -2.24 2.91 15.36
N PRO A 55 -2.66 2.44 16.55
CA PRO A 55 -3.20 1.08 16.74
C PRO A 55 -4.33 0.72 15.78
N GLU A 56 -5.20 1.68 15.46
CA GLU A 56 -6.32 1.54 14.52
C GLU A 56 -5.88 1.33 13.07
N ASP A 57 -4.68 1.78 12.69
CA ASP A 57 -4.09 1.65 11.35
C ASP A 57 -2.98 0.57 11.29
N SER A 58 -2.96 -0.34 12.28
CA SER A 58 -1.87 -1.33 12.46
C SER A 58 -1.85 -2.47 11.43
N LEU A 59 -2.79 -2.51 10.47
CA LEU A 59 -2.86 -3.58 9.47
C LEU A 59 -1.51 -3.80 8.77
N GLU A 60 -0.85 -2.75 8.33
CA GLU A 60 0.43 -2.86 7.62
C GLU A 60 1.52 -3.54 8.46
N VAL A 61 1.58 -3.25 9.76
CA VAL A 61 2.56 -3.86 10.68
C VAL A 61 2.38 -5.39 10.78
N GLN A 62 1.18 -5.89 10.56
CA GLN A 62 0.86 -7.31 10.53
C GLN A 62 1.03 -7.92 9.13
N LEU A 63 0.52 -7.23 8.12
CA LEU A 63 0.43 -7.71 6.75
C LEU A 63 1.80 -7.71 6.06
N LEU A 64 2.59 -6.64 6.19
CA LEU A 64 3.86 -6.51 5.48
C LEU A 64 4.86 -7.64 5.80
N PRO A 65 5.05 -8.07 7.07
CA PRO A 65 5.86 -9.24 7.38
C PRO A 65 5.33 -10.56 6.80
N PHE A 66 4.02 -10.68 6.63
CA PHE A 66 3.43 -11.82 5.96
C PHE A 66 3.76 -11.82 4.47
N LEU A 67 3.54 -10.69 3.78
CA LEU A 67 3.84 -10.54 2.36
C LEU A 67 5.33 -10.74 2.08
N ALA A 68 6.23 -10.18 2.89
CA ALA A 68 7.67 -10.29 2.72
C ALA A 68 8.22 -11.74 2.83
N ARG A 69 7.44 -12.67 3.42
CA ARG A 69 7.75 -14.11 3.40
C ARG A 69 7.27 -14.82 2.15
N LYS A 70 6.32 -14.23 1.40
CA LYS A 70 5.69 -14.83 0.23
C LYS A 70 6.27 -14.30 -1.09
N THR A 71 6.78 -13.08 -1.08
CA THR A 71 7.27 -12.41 -2.29
C THR A 71 8.38 -11.41 -1.96
N ASP A 72 9.24 -11.14 -2.93
CA ASP A 72 10.26 -10.09 -2.90
C ASP A 72 9.75 -8.75 -3.47
N ARG A 73 8.47 -8.67 -3.82
CA ARG A 73 7.81 -7.49 -4.41
C ARG A 73 7.30 -6.48 -3.39
N VAL A 74 7.65 -6.65 -2.14
CA VAL A 74 7.44 -5.69 -1.04
C VAL A 74 8.76 -5.44 -0.31
N PRO A 75 8.87 -4.39 0.53
CA PRO A 75 10.08 -4.17 1.32
C PRO A 75 10.42 -5.38 2.20
N ARG A 76 11.70 -5.69 2.32
CA ARG A 76 12.16 -6.70 3.29
C ARG A 76 11.90 -6.19 4.69
N VAL A 77 11.24 -7.01 5.50
CA VAL A 77 10.99 -6.70 6.90
C VAL A 77 12.14 -7.23 7.76
N LEU A 78 12.77 -6.33 8.49
CA LEU A 78 13.90 -6.63 9.37
C LEU A 78 13.43 -6.93 10.78
N SER A 79 12.43 -6.19 11.27
CA SER A 79 11.85 -6.39 12.59
C SER A 79 10.49 -5.71 12.69
N ARG A 80 9.69 -6.11 13.68
CA ARG A 80 8.43 -5.46 14.03
C ARG A 80 8.13 -5.60 15.51
N GLY A 81 7.27 -4.75 16.03
CA GLY A 81 6.84 -4.86 17.42
C GLY A 81 5.68 -3.97 17.80
N VAL A 82 5.21 -4.23 19.00
CA VAL A 82 4.33 -3.35 19.75
C VAL A 82 5.20 -2.80 20.89
N PRO A 83 5.03 -1.53 21.31
CA PRO A 83 6.00 -0.85 22.16
C PRO A 83 6.41 -1.58 23.42
N PRO A 84 7.64 -1.28 23.95
CA PRO A 84 7.77 0.00 24.60
C PRO A 84 8.87 0.87 23.98
N LEU A 85 8.53 1.76 23.09
CA LEU A 85 9.42 2.82 22.67
C LEU A 85 8.64 4.11 22.66
N ALA A 86 8.95 4.97 23.57
CA ALA A 86 8.47 6.33 23.69
C ALA A 86 6.94 6.51 23.49
N VAL A 87 6.38 7.50 24.11
CA VAL A 87 4.99 7.95 23.94
C VAL A 87 4.85 8.65 22.58
N PRO A 88 3.84 8.27 21.76
CA PRO A 88 2.81 7.24 21.97
C PRO A 88 3.30 5.80 21.63
N ALA A 89 2.71 4.82 22.35
CA ALA A 89 3.00 3.41 22.18
C ALA A 89 2.41 2.83 20.88
N TRP A 90 2.88 3.31 19.71
CA TRP A 90 2.39 2.88 18.40
C TRP A 90 3.06 1.58 17.92
N PRO A 91 2.31 0.66 17.30
CA PRO A 91 2.88 -0.45 16.53
C PRO A 91 3.87 0.05 15.48
N TRP A 92 4.92 -0.73 15.24
CA TRP A 92 5.98 -0.35 14.33
C TRP A 92 6.49 -1.52 13.50
N VAL A 93 7.04 -1.19 12.33
CA VAL A 93 7.75 -2.10 11.45
C VAL A 93 9.06 -1.46 10.98
N MET A 94 10.15 -2.23 11.00
CA MET A 94 11.43 -1.89 10.39
C MET A 94 11.58 -2.62 9.08
N THR A 95 11.93 -1.88 8.04
CA THR A 95 12.17 -2.43 6.71
C THR A 95 13.53 -2.00 6.16
N GLU A 96 13.97 -2.64 5.09
CA GLU A 96 15.04 -2.07 4.27
C GLU A 96 14.69 -0.62 3.88
N ASP A 97 15.71 0.22 3.74
CA ASP A 97 15.54 1.62 3.33
C ASP A 97 15.37 1.70 1.81
N VAL A 98 14.17 2.10 1.39
CA VAL A 98 13.81 2.35 -0.02
C VAL A 98 13.32 3.77 -0.23
N LEU A 99 13.56 4.66 0.73
CA LEU A 99 13.00 6.02 0.76
C LEU A 99 13.56 6.92 -0.34
N ASP A 100 14.82 6.71 -0.75
CA ASP A 100 15.48 7.52 -1.80
C ASP A 100 15.34 6.91 -3.20
N THR A 101 14.61 5.80 -3.36
CA THR A 101 14.40 5.20 -4.67
C THR A 101 13.29 5.93 -5.43
N THR A 102 13.44 6.00 -6.75
CA THR A 102 12.45 6.65 -7.63
C THR A 102 11.14 5.87 -7.70
N SER A 103 10.05 6.55 -8.03
CA SER A 103 8.80 5.89 -8.41
C SER A 103 8.98 5.15 -9.75
N ALA A 104 8.40 3.96 -9.84
CA ALA A 104 8.39 3.18 -11.07
C ALA A 104 7.50 3.78 -12.18
N CYS A 105 6.62 4.72 -11.86
CA CYS A 105 5.69 5.31 -12.82
C CYS A 105 6.39 6.09 -13.94
N HIS A 106 7.55 6.69 -13.68
CA HIS A 106 8.29 7.42 -14.70
C HIS A 106 8.95 6.53 -15.75
N GLU A 107 9.18 5.25 -15.42
CA GLU A 107 9.83 4.33 -16.34
C GLU A 107 8.84 3.44 -17.07
N ASP A 108 8.07 2.66 -16.34
CA ASP A 108 7.06 1.77 -16.92
C ASP A 108 5.93 1.46 -15.93
N PRO A 109 4.75 2.09 -16.06
CA PRO A 109 3.59 1.77 -15.24
C PRO A 109 3.14 0.30 -15.34
N ARG A 110 3.42 -0.40 -16.45
CA ARG A 110 3.11 -1.84 -16.61
C ARG A 110 3.90 -2.70 -15.62
N ALA A 111 5.14 -2.29 -15.29
CA ALA A 111 5.94 -2.98 -14.28
C ALA A 111 5.29 -2.95 -12.89
N ILE A 112 4.47 -1.93 -12.59
CA ILE A 112 3.69 -1.86 -11.36
C ILE A 112 2.54 -2.88 -11.40
N VAL A 113 1.82 -2.96 -12.52
CA VAL A 113 0.74 -3.95 -12.72
C VAL A 113 1.29 -5.37 -12.63
N LEU A 114 2.44 -5.65 -13.26
CA LEU A 114 3.13 -6.94 -13.17
C LEU A 114 3.48 -7.30 -11.71
N THR A 115 4.01 -6.32 -10.97
CA THR A 115 4.37 -6.49 -9.56
C THR A 115 3.14 -6.78 -8.71
N LYS A 116 2.03 -6.04 -8.92
CA LYS A 116 0.75 -6.27 -8.26
C LYS A 116 0.25 -7.70 -8.50
N VAL A 117 0.21 -8.15 -9.75
CA VAL A 117 -0.24 -9.51 -10.09
C VAL A 117 0.68 -10.58 -9.48
N ALA A 118 1.99 -10.33 -9.41
CA ALA A 118 2.92 -11.24 -8.74
C ALA A 118 2.61 -11.39 -7.25
N ILE A 119 2.25 -10.28 -6.56
CA ILE A 119 1.84 -10.30 -5.15
C ILE A 119 0.52 -11.04 -4.99
N GLU A 120 -0.49 -10.77 -5.82
CA GLU A 120 -1.78 -11.46 -5.80
C GLU A 120 -1.60 -12.98 -5.90
N ARG A 121 -0.81 -13.43 -6.86
CA ARG A 121 -0.52 -14.86 -7.07
C ARG A 121 0.21 -15.49 -5.89
N ALA A 122 1.17 -14.77 -5.30
CA ALA A 122 1.94 -15.26 -4.16
C ALA A 122 1.08 -15.55 -2.93
N VAL A 123 -0.10 -14.91 -2.82
CA VAL A 123 -1.01 -15.06 -1.67
C VAL A 123 -2.40 -15.58 -2.06
N ALA A 124 -2.59 -16.06 -3.29
CA ALA A 124 -3.90 -16.48 -3.80
C ALA A 124 -4.59 -17.55 -2.94
N ALA A 125 -3.81 -18.45 -2.32
CA ALA A 125 -4.33 -19.51 -1.44
C ALA A 125 -4.44 -19.09 0.04
N ASP A 126 -4.03 -17.88 0.40
CA ASP A 126 -3.85 -17.46 1.80
C ASP A 126 -5.05 -16.65 2.36
N GLY A 127 -6.21 -16.68 1.73
CA GLY A 127 -7.39 -15.93 2.15
C GLY A 127 -7.73 -16.04 3.65
N PRO A 128 -7.79 -17.24 4.25
CA PRO A 128 -8.02 -17.39 5.69
C PRO A 128 -6.93 -16.73 6.55
N ALA A 129 -5.65 -16.84 6.15
CA ALA A 129 -4.54 -16.22 6.87
C ALA A 129 -4.59 -14.68 6.77
N LEU A 130 -4.93 -14.15 5.60
CA LEU A 130 -5.11 -12.70 5.40
C LEU A 130 -6.26 -12.16 6.26
N ASN A 131 -7.39 -12.87 6.33
CA ASN A 131 -8.50 -12.51 7.22
C ASN A 131 -8.08 -12.51 8.70
N ALA A 132 -7.29 -13.49 9.12
CA ALA A 132 -6.78 -13.56 10.50
C ALA A 132 -5.83 -12.40 10.84
N LEU A 133 -5.18 -11.79 9.84
CA LEU A 133 -4.36 -10.59 9.98
C LEU A 133 -5.20 -9.29 9.99
N GLY A 134 -6.51 -9.38 9.79
CA GLY A 134 -7.39 -8.21 9.76
C GLY A 134 -7.66 -7.65 8.36
N VAL A 135 -7.19 -8.31 7.29
CA VAL A 135 -7.53 -7.91 5.91
C VAL A 135 -9.00 -8.17 5.66
N LYS A 136 -9.78 -7.11 5.49
CA LYS A 136 -11.23 -7.18 5.30
C LYS A 136 -11.57 -7.60 3.87
N LYS A 137 -12.65 -8.35 3.69
CA LYS A 137 -13.23 -8.56 2.37
C LYS A 137 -14.17 -7.39 2.06
N LEU A 138 -13.92 -6.72 0.93
CA LEU A 138 -14.72 -5.59 0.45
C LEU A 138 -15.06 -5.81 -1.02
N THR A 139 -16.33 -5.98 -1.32
CA THR A 139 -16.79 -6.02 -2.70
C THR A 139 -16.83 -4.60 -3.29
N PRO A 140 -16.86 -4.43 -4.62
CA PRO A 140 -17.11 -3.14 -5.23
C PRO A 140 -18.39 -2.46 -4.71
N VAL A 141 -19.44 -3.24 -4.42
CA VAL A 141 -20.70 -2.73 -3.84
C VAL A 141 -20.47 -2.19 -2.42
N ASP A 142 -19.74 -2.94 -1.56
CA ASP A 142 -19.42 -2.45 -0.21
C ASP A 142 -18.66 -1.12 -0.24
N LEU A 143 -17.77 -0.94 -1.21
CA LEU A 143 -17.01 0.30 -1.36
C LEU A 143 -17.92 1.47 -1.75
N VAL A 144 -18.82 1.27 -2.71
CA VAL A 144 -19.77 2.32 -3.14
C VAL A 144 -20.76 2.64 -2.03
N GLU A 145 -21.35 1.63 -1.36
CA GLU A 145 -22.33 1.88 -0.29
C GLU A 145 -21.71 2.64 0.89
N ARG A 146 -20.52 2.24 1.36
CA ARG A 146 -19.79 3.02 2.37
C ARG A 146 -19.50 4.43 1.94
N ALA A 147 -19.30 4.60 0.63
CA ALA A 147 -19.08 5.88 0.02
C ALA A 147 -20.34 6.75 0.08
N VAL A 148 -21.45 6.20 -0.31
CA VAL A 148 -22.75 6.88 -0.32
C VAL A 148 -23.25 7.17 1.10
N GLU A 149 -23.14 6.22 2.03
CA GLU A 149 -23.48 6.41 3.44
C GLU A 149 -22.77 7.57 4.12
N ARG A 150 -21.55 7.86 3.70
CA ARG A 150 -20.75 8.98 4.22
C ARG A 150 -21.04 10.30 3.53
N ALA A 151 -21.60 10.26 2.34
CA ALA A 151 -21.99 11.47 1.63
C ALA A 151 -23.16 12.13 2.35
N THR A 152 -23.08 13.44 2.57
CA THR A 152 -24.17 14.22 3.23
C THR A 152 -25.34 14.49 2.30
N THR A 153 -25.18 14.24 1.01
CA THR A 153 -26.21 14.48 -0.04
C THR A 153 -26.09 13.42 -1.13
N ASP A 154 -27.24 13.02 -1.69
CA ASP A 154 -27.28 12.17 -2.89
C ASP A 154 -26.57 12.86 -4.07
N ARG A 155 -25.69 12.11 -4.73
CA ARG A 155 -24.94 12.60 -5.89
C ARG A 155 -25.46 11.94 -7.17
N PRO A 156 -25.49 12.66 -8.29
CA PRO A 156 -25.97 12.10 -9.57
C PRO A 156 -25.26 10.80 -9.99
N LEU A 157 -23.99 10.62 -9.60
CA LEU A 157 -23.18 9.45 -9.94
C LEU A 157 -23.43 8.21 -9.05
N ASP A 158 -24.18 8.34 -7.94
CA ASP A 158 -24.31 7.23 -6.98
C ASP A 158 -25.07 6.04 -7.55
N ALA A 159 -26.14 6.26 -8.31
CA ALA A 159 -26.88 5.19 -8.99
C ALA A 159 -26.05 4.49 -10.06
N GLU A 160 -25.31 5.26 -10.87
CA GLU A 160 -24.43 4.72 -11.91
C GLU A 160 -23.27 3.93 -11.28
N ALA A 161 -22.68 4.41 -10.17
CA ALA A 161 -21.63 3.72 -9.44
C ALA A 161 -22.11 2.41 -8.84
N ARG A 162 -23.34 2.33 -8.30
CA ARG A 162 -23.94 1.07 -7.82
C ARG A 162 -24.10 0.04 -8.94
N ALA A 163 -24.59 0.47 -10.11
CA ALA A 163 -24.70 -0.40 -11.27
C ALA A 163 -23.33 -0.91 -11.73
N ALA A 164 -22.34 -0.03 -11.80
CA ALA A 164 -20.95 -0.39 -12.11
C ALA A 164 -20.35 -1.36 -11.09
N ALA A 165 -20.55 -1.11 -9.79
CA ALA A 165 -20.09 -1.99 -8.72
C ALA A 165 -20.72 -3.38 -8.80
N THR A 166 -22.02 -3.46 -9.09
CA THR A 166 -22.73 -4.73 -9.30
C THR A 166 -22.16 -5.50 -10.47
N ALA A 167 -21.87 -4.82 -11.58
CA ALA A 167 -21.26 -5.45 -12.77
C ALA A 167 -19.86 -6.03 -12.50
N LEU A 168 -19.11 -5.48 -11.54
CA LEU A 168 -17.77 -5.98 -11.17
C LEU A 168 -17.80 -7.06 -10.08
N SER A 169 -18.95 -7.31 -9.43
CA SER A 169 -19.02 -8.16 -8.24
C SER A 169 -18.81 -9.66 -8.51
N HIS A 170 -18.88 -10.10 -9.78
CA HIS A 170 -18.61 -11.47 -10.17
C HIS A 170 -17.12 -11.76 -10.40
N LEU A 171 -16.27 -10.73 -10.37
CA LEU A 171 -14.84 -10.90 -10.60
C LEU A 171 -14.15 -11.58 -9.41
N GLN A 172 -13.04 -12.25 -9.71
CA GLN A 172 -12.25 -12.95 -8.70
C GLN A 172 -11.81 -12.00 -7.60
N THR A 173 -11.96 -12.44 -6.36
CA THR A 173 -11.44 -11.76 -5.18
C THR A 173 -9.93 -12.01 -5.05
N VAL A 174 -9.15 -10.93 -5.01
CA VAL A 174 -7.69 -10.95 -4.84
C VAL A 174 -7.27 -10.00 -3.72
N LEU A 175 -6.02 -10.04 -3.32
CA LEU A 175 -5.46 -9.02 -2.42
C LEU A 175 -5.30 -7.70 -3.18
N CYS A 176 -6.06 -6.71 -2.78
CA CYS A 176 -5.94 -5.34 -3.26
C CYS A 176 -5.06 -4.52 -2.33
N HIS A 177 -4.30 -3.59 -2.89
CA HIS A 177 -3.53 -2.60 -2.14
C HIS A 177 -4.43 -1.54 -1.48
N GLY A 178 -5.48 -1.14 -2.20
CA GLY A 178 -6.47 -0.18 -1.74
C GLY A 178 -6.11 1.30 -1.96
N GLU A 179 -4.84 1.59 -2.18
CA GLU A 179 -4.30 2.93 -2.53
C GLU A 179 -3.13 2.78 -3.51
N LEU A 180 -3.27 1.96 -4.56
CA LEU A 180 -2.17 1.76 -5.50
C LEU A 180 -1.92 3.03 -6.31
N ALA A 181 -0.79 3.68 -6.04
CA ALA A 181 -0.40 4.97 -6.59
C ALA A 181 1.08 4.98 -6.96
N CYS A 182 1.49 5.90 -7.84
CA CYS A 182 2.88 6.09 -8.22
C CYS A 182 3.80 6.35 -7.01
N THR A 183 3.31 7.11 -6.04
CA THR A 183 4.02 7.41 -4.79
C THR A 183 4.20 6.20 -3.87
N HIS A 184 3.42 5.14 -4.07
CA HIS A 184 3.49 3.89 -3.29
C HIS A 184 4.30 2.79 -4.01
N THR A 185 5.04 3.15 -5.04
CA THR A 185 5.92 2.23 -5.77
C THR A 185 7.35 2.69 -5.72
N ARG A 186 8.28 1.76 -5.67
CA ARG A 186 9.72 2.04 -5.63
C ARG A 186 10.45 1.15 -6.62
N LEU A 187 11.33 1.75 -7.41
CA LEU A 187 12.24 1.01 -8.28
C LEU A 187 13.51 0.68 -7.52
N THR A 188 13.80 -0.59 -7.38
CA THR A 188 14.98 -1.11 -6.67
C THR A 188 15.83 -1.99 -7.58
N ALA A 189 17.00 -2.42 -7.13
CA ALA A 189 17.80 -3.41 -7.84
C ALA A 189 17.08 -4.76 -8.07
N ARG A 190 16.02 -5.06 -7.29
CA ARG A 190 15.16 -6.25 -7.44
C ARG A 190 13.98 -6.02 -8.39
N GLY A 191 13.88 -4.84 -8.99
CA GLY A 191 12.75 -4.36 -9.76
C GLY A 191 11.77 -3.55 -8.90
N VAL A 192 10.53 -3.46 -9.38
CA VAL A 192 9.47 -2.70 -8.68
C VAL A 192 9.02 -3.42 -7.42
N ILE A 193 8.89 -2.66 -6.34
CA ILE A 193 8.25 -3.07 -5.09
C ILE A 193 7.10 -2.11 -4.74
N ILE A 194 6.10 -2.61 -4.02
CA ILE A 194 4.95 -1.83 -3.56
C ILE A 194 5.03 -1.66 -2.04
N VAL A 195 4.87 -0.40 -1.59
CA VAL A 195 4.90 0.03 -0.19
C VAL A 195 3.52 0.54 0.26
N GLU A 196 3.32 0.85 1.55
CA GLU A 196 2.09 1.48 2.09
C GLU A 196 0.83 0.58 2.06
N TRP A 197 0.91 -0.61 2.63
CA TRP A 197 -0.18 -1.63 2.65
C TRP A 197 -1.29 -1.40 3.69
N ARG A 198 -1.38 -0.22 4.29
CA ARG A 198 -2.34 0.09 5.36
C ARG A 198 -3.82 -0.04 4.95
N ARG A 199 -4.13 0.15 3.68
CA ARG A 199 -5.50 0.10 3.12
C ARG A 199 -5.83 -1.21 2.43
N ALA A 200 -5.00 -2.21 2.58
CA ALA A 200 -5.18 -3.49 1.89
C ALA A 200 -6.51 -4.17 2.25
N TYR A 201 -7.12 -4.79 1.25
CA TYR A 201 -8.35 -5.55 1.41
C TYR A 201 -8.42 -6.71 0.40
N LEU A 202 -9.32 -7.66 0.62
CA LEU A 202 -9.65 -8.70 -0.36
C LEU A 202 -10.81 -8.23 -1.22
N GLY A 203 -10.61 -8.07 -2.52
CA GLY A 203 -11.64 -7.53 -3.42
C GLY A 203 -11.31 -7.62 -4.90
N CYS A 204 -11.85 -6.70 -5.68
CA CYS A 204 -11.69 -6.66 -7.14
C CYS A 204 -10.37 -5.98 -7.51
N GLY A 205 -9.43 -6.74 -8.11
CA GLY A 205 -8.11 -6.23 -8.50
C GLY A 205 -8.12 -5.11 -9.53
N LEU A 206 -9.17 -5.00 -10.36
CA LEU A 206 -9.32 -3.90 -11.32
C LEU A 206 -9.46 -2.52 -10.66
N LEU A 207 -9.87 -2.48 -9.38
CA LEU A 207 -9.97 -1.21 -8.66
C LEU A 207 -8.60 -0.60 -8.36
N ASP A 208 -7.59 -1.43 -8.04
CA ASP A 208 -6.21 -0.95 -7.92
C ASP A 208 -5.65 -0.47 -9.26
N VAL A 209 -5.99 -1.18 -10.37
CA VAL A 209 -5.57 -0.76 -11.72
C VAL A 209 -6.20 0.58 -12.08
N ALA A 210 -7.48 0.80 -11.73
CA ALA A 210 -8.16 2.07 -11.94
C ALA A 210 -7.50 3.21 -11.14
N GLN A 211 -7.14 2.96 -9.89
CA GLN A 211 -6.40 3.93 -9.07
C GLN A 211 -5.06 4.28 -9.68
N LEU A 212 -4.29 3.26 -10.08
CA LEU A 212 -2.99 3.46 -10.71
C LEU A 212 -3.12 4.23 -12.02
N SER A 213 -4.10 3.90 -12.88
CA SER A 213 -4.33 4.58 -14.16
C SER A 213 -4.58 6.08 -13.99
N ASP A 214 -5.43 6.43 -13.00
CA ASP A 214 -5.69 7.84 -12.67
C ASP A 214 -4.44 8.54 -12.14
N ASP A 215 -3.66 7.86 -11.29
CA ASP A 215 -2.49 8.43 -10.67
C ASP A 215 -1.33 8.58 -11.67
N VAL A 216 -1.14 7.63 -12.60
CA VAL A 216 -0.17 7.75 -13.72
C VAL A 216 -0.45 9.00 -14.53
N ARG A 217 -1.71 9.21 -14.94
CA ARG A 217 -2.09 10.41 -15.69
C ARG A 217 -1.77 11.70 -14.93
N HIS A 218 -2.05 11.71 -13.62
CA HIS A 218 -1.77 12.88 -12.77
C HIS A 218 -0.26 13.10 -12.58
N PHE A 219 0.50 12.03 -12.40
CA PHE A 219 1.92 12.07 -12.04
C PHE A 219 2.84 12.32 -13.25
N THR A 220 2.52 11.74 -14.41
CA THR A 220 3.35 11.82 -15.63
C THR A 220 2.79 12.83 -16.65
N GLY A 221 1.51 13.21 -16.56
CA GLY A 221 0.79 13.96 -17.58
C GLY A 221 0.34 13.12 -18.78
N GLU A 222 0.65 11.84 -18.82
CA GLU A 222 0.26 10.91 -19.89
C GLU A 222 -0.93 10.06 -19.46
N ASP A 223 -1.95 9.96 -20.31
CA ASP A 223 -3.11 9.10 -20.05
C ASP A 223 -2.82 7.69 -20.56
N PRO A 224 -2.69 6.68 -19.67
CA PRO A 224 -2.46 5.31 -20.10
C PRO A 224 -3.70 4.69 -20.79
N GLY A 225 -4.85 5.38 -20.80
CA GLY A 225 -6.11 4.86 -21.37
C GLY A 225 -6.48 3.53 -20.73
N ASP A 226 -6.84 2.54 -21.56
CA ASP A 226 -7.19 1.18 -21.11
C ASP A 226 -5.99 0.21 -21.09
N SER A 227 -4.80 0.66 -21.51
CA SER A 227 -3.64 -0.21 -21.69
C SER A 227 -3.18 -0.96 -20.42
N LEU A 228 -3.35 -0.34 -19.24
CA LEU A 228 -3.04 -1.00 -17.97
C LEU A 228 -4.07 -2.07 -17.60
N PHE A 229 -5.33 -1.86 -17.96
CA PHE A 229 -6.40 -2.84 -17.77
C PHE A 229 -6.25 -4.05 -18.70
N GLU A 230 -5.93 -3.80 -19.97
CA GLU A 230 -5.64 -4.84 -20.95
C GLU A 230 -4.46 -5.69 -20.48
N TYR A 231 -3.37 -5.04 -20.06
CA TYR A 231 -2.19 -5.72 -19.53
C TYR A 231 -2.47 -6.52 -18.26
N TYR A 232 -3.30 -6.00 -17.34
CA TYR A 232 -3.76 -6.76 -16.17
C TYR A 232 -4.55 -8.01 -16.59
N GLY A 233 -5.43 -7.86 -17.59
CA GLY A 233 -6.19 -8.98 -18.18
C GLY A 233 -5.28 -10.05 -18.77
N GLU A 234 -4.29 -9.66 -19.57
CA GLU A 234 -3.29 -10.57 -20.14
C GLU A 234 -2.55 -11.35 -19.03
N LEU A 235 -2.08 -10.64 -18.00
CA LEU A 235 -1.34 -11.25 -16.90
C LEU A 235 -2.21 -12.22 -16.08
N THR A 236 -3.48 -11.90 -15.86
CA THR A 236 -4.38 -12.74 -15.05
C THR A 236 -5.10 -13.83 -15.84
N GLY A 237 -5.01 -13.80 -17.17
CA GLY A 237 -5.76 -14.69 -18.07
C GLY A 237 -7.25 -14.35 -18.16
N ASN A 238 -7.63 -13.12 -17.78
CA ASN A 238 -9.01 -12.65 -17.83
C ASN A 238 -9.22 -11.70 -19.00
N THR A 239 -10.39 -11.78 -19.65
CA THR A 239 -10.79 -10.75 -20.60
C THR A 239 -11.28 -9.54 -19.83
N VAL A 240 -10.57 -8.42 -19.92
CA VAL A 240 -11.01 -7.13 -19.36
C VAL A 240 -11.58 -6.29 -20.49
N THR A 241 -12.88 -6.00 -20.42
CA THR A 241 -13.58 -5.17 -21.42
C THR A 241 -13.46 -3.68 -21.07
N GLN A 242 -13.69 -2.82 -22.07
CA GLN A 242 -13.75 -1.38 -21.84
C GLN A 242 -14.84 -0.98 -20.83
N ASP A 243 -15.96 -1.70 -20.82
CA ASP A 243 -17.04 -1.46 -19.83
C ASP A 243 -16.56 -1.78 -18.41
N MET A 244 -15.76 -2.85 -18.22
CA MET A 244 -15.18 -3.18 -16.91
C MET A 244 -14.15 -2.13 -16.47
N ALA A 245 -13.33 -1.63 -17.39
CA ALA A 245 -12.38 -0.56 -17.11
C ALA A 245 -13.12 0.74 -16.71
N ARG A 246 -14.16 1.12 -17.47
CA ARG A 246 -15.01 2.27 -17.18
C ARG A 246 -15.72 2.12 -15.82
N ALA A 247 -16.30 0.95 -15.56
CA ALA A 247 -16.97 0.64 -14.29
C ALA A 247 -16.00 0.77 -13.11
N SER A 248 -14.78 0.25 -13.24
CA SER A 248 -13.75 0.33 -12.19
C SER A 248 -13.35 1.77 -11.88
N ARG A 249 -13.14 2.60 -12.91
CA ARG A 249 -12.85 4.05 -12.74
C ARG A 249 -14.00 4.76 -12.01
N LEU A 250 -15.25 4.44 -12.36
CA LEU A 250 -16.40 5.06 -11.73
C LEU A 250 -16.52 4.69 -10.25
N VAL A 251 -16.36 3.41 -9.91
CA VAL A 251 -16.33 2.94 -8.52
C VAL A 251 -15.25 3.65 -7.73
N ILE A 252 -14.02 3.74 -8.26
CA ILE A 252 -12.92 4.43 -7.58
C ILE A 252 -13.19 5.91 -7.44
N LYS A 253 -13.70 6.57 -8.47
CA LYS A 253 -14.05 8.00 -8.42
C LYS A 253 -15.02 8.30 -7.29
N VAL A 254 -16.07 7.50 -7.12
CA VAL A 254 -17.05 7.67 -6.05
C VAL A 254 -16.44 7.33 -4.69
N SER A 255 -15.67 6.27 -4.58
CA SER A 255 -15.05 5.84 -3.32
C SER A 255 -13.98 6.82 -2.81
N ARG A 256 -13.19 7.43 -3.69
CA ARG A 256 -12.15 8.41 -3.32
C ARG A 256 -12.68 9.73 -2.82
N THR A 257 -13.79 10.25 -3.37
CA THR A 257 -14.36 11.54 -2.98
C THR A 257 -14.66 11.62 -1.47
N LEU A 258 -14.75 10.48 -0.82
CA LEU A 258 -15.03 10.39 0.62
C LEU A 258 -13.79 10.25 1.49
N ILE A 259 -12.68 9.80 0.93
CA ILE A 259 -11.41 9.72 1.64
C ILE A 259 -10.86 11.14 1.83
N THR A 260 -11.01 11.99 0.82
CA THR A 260 -10.56 13.40 0.85
C THR A 260 -11.41 14.29 1.76
N ASP A 261 -12.73 14.05 1.85
CA ASP A 261 -13.62 14.85 2.70
C ASP A 261 -13.42 14.59 4.21
N GLN A 262 -12.80 13.46 4.59
CA GLN A 262 -12.54 13.14 5.99
C GLN A 262 -11.21 13.68 6.52
N ASN A 263 -10.32 14.20 5.68
CA ASN A 263 -9.03 14.73 6.13
C ASN A 263 -8.68 16.07 5.47
N PRO A 264 -9.37 17.18 5.84
CA PRO A 264 -9.02 18.51 5.33
C PRO A 264 -7.59 18.96 5.68
N ARG A 265 -6.83 18.14 6.45
CA ARG A 265 -5.43 18.39 6.81
C ARG A 265 -4.41 17.76 5.85
N GLU A 266 -4.82 16.86 4.97
CA GLU A 266 -3.95 16.28 3.91
C GLU A 266 -3.96 17.10 2.61
N ALA A 267 -4.85 18.10 2.49
CA ALA A 267 -5.00 18.96 1.31
C ALA A 267 -4.18 20.28 1.38
N ARG A 268 -3.20 20.39 2.30
CA ARG A 268 -2.30 21.57 2.39
C ARG A 268 -0.85 21.17 2.38
#